data_13e8e7b4bee73a5138352187f5b65c71
#
_entry.id   13e8e7b4bee73a5138352187f5b65c71
#
_cell.length_a   1.000
_cell.length_b   1.000
_cell.length_c   1.000
_cell.angle_alpha   90.00
_cell.angle_beta   90.00
_cell.angle_gamma   90.00
#
_symmetry.space_group_name_H-M   'P 1'
#
loop_
_entity.id
_entity.type
_entity.pdbx_description
1 polymer ?
#
loop_
_entity_poly.entity_id
_entity_poly.type
_entity_poly.pdbx_seq_one_letter_code
_entity_poly.pdbx_strand_id
1 'polypeptide(L)'
;MSAATRLTDSDVGNAIVAPRTSRPLAGHVRESLERYFDELNGQAPSDLYDLVLSEIEQPMLEVVMAQTRGNLSKAAAFLGLNRATLRKKLKKYGIE
;
A
#
# COMPACT_ATOMS: atom_id res chain seq x y z
N MET A 1 -12.90 -12.71 14.52
CA MET A 1 -12.60 -12.57 15.14
C MET A 1 -12.27 -12.13 15.55
N SER A 2 -13.16 -11.99 15.38
CA SER A 2 -12.96 -11.68 15.98
C SER A 2 -12.55 -11.21 16.34
N ALA A 3 -12.39 -10.90 15.60
CA ALA A 3 -12.11 -10.67 16.20
C ALA A 3 -11.70 -10.35 16.58
N ALA A 4 -11.82 -10.15 16.28
CA ALA A 4 -11.50 -10.03 16.82
C ALA A 4 -11.03 -9.83 17.06
N THR A 5 -11.11 -9.84 16.82
CA THR A 5 -10.77 -9.81 17.26
C THR A 5 -10.29 -9.45 17.60
N ARG A 6 -10.16 -9.42 17.32
CA ARG A 6 -9.87 -9.26 17.84
C ARG A 6 -9.42 -8.57 18.25
N LEU A 7 -9.61 -8.32 17.95
CA LEU A 7 -9.37 -7.84 18.42
C LEU A 7 -8.97 -7.35 18.82
N THR A 8 -8.94 -7.21 18.64
CA THR A 8 -8.69 -6.91 19.04
C THR A 8 -8.24 -6.38 19.24
N ASP A 9 -8.25 -6.36 19.11
CA ASP A 9 -7.97 -6.00 19.38
C ASP A 9 -7.52 -5.32 19.46
N SER A 10 -7.55 -5.17 19.31
CA SER A 10 -7.29 -4.74 19.43
C SER A 10 -7.11 -4.09 19.51
N ASP A 11 -7.15 -3.91 19.54
CA ASP A 11 -7.09 -3.38 19.60
C ASP A 11 -6.75 -2.56 19.69
N VAL A 12 -6.79 -2.26 19.80
CA VAL A 12 -6.49 -1.49 19.70
C VAL A 12 -6.06 -0.63 19.80
N GLY A 13 -5.99 -0.32 19.49
CA GLY A 13 -5.56 0.30 19.22
C GLY A 13 -5.37 1.12 19.01
N ASN A 14 -5.17 1.24 18.84
CA ASN A 14 -5.01 1.91 18.30
C ASN A 14 -5.03 2.56 17.79
N ALA A 15 -5.10 2.78 17.45
CA ALA A 15 -5.16 3.22 16.88
C ALA A 15 -5.32 3.72 16.27
N ILE A 16 -5.44 3.71 15.83
CA ILE A 16 -5.52 4.04 15.15
C ILE A 16 -6.05 4.21 14.56
N VAL A 17 -6.19 4.36 14.77
CA VAL A 17 -6.56 4.47 13.98
C VAL A 17 -7.37 4.02 13.07
N ALA A 18 -7.11 3.95 12.49
CA ALA A 18 -8.02 3.60 11.49
C ALA A 18 -8.57 2.30 11.78
N PRO A 19 -9.75 2.20 11.59
CA PRO A 19 -10.39 0.96 11.84
C PRO A 19 -9.86 -0.02 10.83
N ARG A 20 -9.02 -0.78 11.28
CA ARG A 20 -8.48 -1.74 10.45
C ARG A 20 -9.32 -2.89 10.28
N THR A 21 -10.50 -2.84 10.82
CA THR A 21 -11.41 -3.96 10.75
C THR A 21 -11.82 -4.27 9.34
N SER A 22 -11.94 -3.25 8.48
CA SER A 22 -12.40 -3.49 7.13
C SER A 22 -11.28 -3.84 6.16
N ARG A 23 -10.12 -3.28 6.36
CA ARG A 23 -8.97 -3.52 5.50
C ARG A 23 -9.35 -3.46 4.01
N PRO A 24 -9.94 -2.36 3.58
CA PRO A 24 -10.44 -2.28 2.20
C PRO A 24 -9.34 -2.44 1.15
N LEU A 25 -8.15 -1.96 1.44
CA LEU A 25 -7.06 -2.08 0.47
C LEU A 25 -6.72 -3.53 0.20
N ALA A 26 -6.66 -4.35 1.25
CA ALA A 26 -6.36 -5.76 1.08
C ALA A 26 -7.41 -6.43 0.22
N GLY A 27 -8.68 -6.07 0.42
CA GLY A 27 -9.77 -6.60 -0.38
C GLY A 27 -9.66 -6.21 -1.83
N HIS A 28 -9.33 -4.95 -2.10
CA HIS A 28 -9.16 -4.50 -3.48
C HIS A 28 -7.99 -5.21 -4.17
N VAL A 29 -6.91 -5.43 -3.45
CA VAL A 29 -5.77 -6.13 -4.01
C VAL A 29 -6.14 -7.56 -4.34
N ARG A 30 -6.85 -8.23 -3.43
CA ARG A 30 -7.26 -9.61 -3.65
C ARG A 30 -8.15 -9.73 -4.88
N GLU A 31 -9.16 -8.87 -4.98
CA GLU A 31 -10.08 -8.91 -6.10
C GLU A 31 -9.36 -8.64 -7.42
N SER A 32 -8.46 -7.67 -7.41
CA SER A 32 -7.70 -7.34 -8.61
C SER A 32 -6.85 -8.50 -9.08
N LEU A 33 -6.22 -9.18 -8.13
CA LEU A 33 -5.37 -10.32 -8.46
C LEU A 33 -6.18 -11.51 -8.97
N GLU A 34 -7.34 -11.75 -8.37
CA GLU A 34 -8.20 -12.82 -8.84
C GLU A 34 -8.63 -12.56 -10.26
N ARG A 35 -9.00 -11.33 -10.59
CA ARG A 35 -9.39 -10.96 -11.94
C ARG A 35 -8.23 -11.11 -12.90
N TYR A 36 -7.05 -10.71 -12.46
CA TYR A 36 -5.84 -10.80 -13.28
C TYR A 36 -5.56 -12.26 -13.67
N PHE A 37 -5.65 -13.17 -12.71
CA PHE A 37 -5.42 -14.59 -12.99
C PHE A 37 -6.49 -15.14 -13.91
N ASP A 38 -7.75 -14.71 -13.74
CA ASP A 38 -8.81 -15.14 -14.65
C ASP A 38 -8.51 -14.73 -16.09
N GLU A 39 -8.00 -13.52 -16.25
CA GLU A 39 -7.71 -13.00 -17.58
C GLU A 39 -6.51 -13.67 -18.24
N LEU A 40 -5.65 -14.28 -17.44
CA LEU A 40 -4.51 -15.01 -17.98
C LEU A 40 -4.90 -16.33 -18.64
N ASN A 41 -6.10 -16.83 -18.34
CA ASN A 41 -6.59 -18.06 -18.98
C ASN A 41 -5.64 -19.23 -18.82
N GLY A 42 -5.12 -19.40 -17.62
CA GLY A 42 -4.24 -20.53 -17.33
C GLY A 42 -2.78 -20.30 -17.63
N GLN A 43 -2.45 -19.16 -18.23
CA GLN A 43 -1.05 -18.84 -18.46
C GLN A 43 -0.42 -18.36 -17.16
N ALA A 44 0.85 -18.69 -16.97
CA ALA A 44 1.56 -18.28 -15.77
C ALA A 44 1.98 -16.81 -15.88
N PRO A 45 1.84 -16.04 -14.82
CA PRO A 45 2.33 -14.67 -14.84
C PRO A 45 3.84 -14.64 -14.72
N SER A 46 4.45 -13.52 -15.10
CA SER A 46 5.86 -13.29 -14.85
C SER A 46 6.00 -11.93 -14.19
N ASP A 47 7.00 -11.82 -13.32
CA ASP A 47 7.28 -10.57 -12.61
C ASP A 47 6.08 -10.03 -11.86
N LEU A 48 5.24 -10.94 -11.34
CA LEU A 48 4.01 -10.55 -10.68
C LEU A 48 4.27 -9.70 -9.44
N TYR A 49 5.28 -10.07 -8.67
CA TYR A 49 5.58 -9.32 -7.46
C TYR A 49 5.86 -7.85 -7.77
N ASP A 50 6.70 -7.61 -8.77
CA ASP A 50 7.05 -6.25 -9.13
C ASP A 50 5.86 -5.50 -9.70
N LEU A 51 5.03 -6.17 -10.49
CA LEU A 51 3.82 -5.55 -11.03
C LEU A 51 2.90 -5.09 -9.90
N VAL A 52 2.60 -5.98 -8.96
CA VAL A 52 1.69 -5.66 -7.86
C VAL A 52 2.27 -4.57 -6.98
N LEU A 53 3.56 -4.68 -6.67
CA LEU A 53 4.21 -3.70 -5.81
C LEU A 53 4.15 -2.31 -6.43
N SER A 54 4.41 -2.21 -7.73
CA SER A 54 4.38 -0.93 -8.42
C SER A 54 2.97 -0.33 -8.44
N GLU A 55 1.97 -1.17 -8.66
CA GLU A 55 0.57 -0.73 -8.71
C GLU A 55 0.11 -0.15 -7.38
N ILE A 56 0.68 -0.63 -6.28
CA ILE A 56 0.31 -0.15 -4.96
C ILE A 56 1.22 1.00 -4.53
N GLU A 57 2.49 0.87 -4.79
CA GLU A 57 3.48 1.82 -4.31
C GLU A 57 3.31 3.19 -4.94
N GLN A 58 3.07 3.23 -6.24
CA GLN A 58 2.96 4.50 -6.93
C GLN A 58 1.84 5.38 -6.38
N PRO A 59 0.57 4.90 -6.32
CA PRO A 59 -0.49 5.75 -5.75
C PRO A 59 -0.26 6.08 -4.28
N MET A 60 0.34 5.16 -3.53
CA MET A 60 0.64 5.44 -2.13
C MET A 60 1.59 6.63 -2.02
N LEU A 61 2.64 6.64 -2.81
CA LEU A 61 3.60 7.74 -2.78
C LEU A 61 2.96 9.05 -3.25
N GLU A 62 2.14 8.97 -4.29
CA GLU A 62 1.46 10.17 -4.80
C GLU A 62 0.59 10.81 -3.74
N VAL A 63 -0.19 9.99 -3.05
CA VAL A 63 -1.09 10.49 -2.02
C VAL A 63 -0.31 11.09 -0.85
N VAL A 64 0.75 10.39 -0.40
CA VAL A 64 1.52 10.88 0.74
C VAL A 64 2.24 12.18 0.39
N MET A 65 2.79 12.27 -0.82
CA MET A 65 3.45 13.52 -1.24
C MET A 65 2.44 14.67 -1.30
N ALA A 66 1.23 14.40 -1.76
CA ALA A 66 0.19 15.43 -1.78
C ALA A 66 -0.19 15.84 -0.37
N GLN A 67 -0.35 14.89 0.54
CA GLN A 67 -0.71 15.19 1.93
C GLN A 67 0.36 15.98 2.65
N THR A 68 1.61 15.79 2.28
CA THR A 68 2.72 16.49 2.91
C THR A 68 3.17 17.71 2.11
N ARG A 69 2.45 18.01 1.03
CA ARG A 69 2.73 19.18 0.17
C ARG A 69 4.17 19.19 -0.33
N GLY A 70 4.63 18.01 -0.70
CA GLY A 70 5.96 17.87 -1.27
C GLY A 70 7.09 17.88 -0.25
N ASN A 71 6.78 17.86 1.04
CA ASN A 71 7.79 17.86 2.08
C ASN A 71 8.38 16.46 2.21
N LEU A 72 9.59 16.29 1.67
CA LEU A 72 10.24 14.99 1.60
C LEU A 72 10.48 14.37 2.98
N SER A 73 10.97 15.18 3.91
CA SER A 73 11.25 14.68 5.27
C SER A 73 9.98 14.20 5.95
N LYS A 74 8.91 14.97 5.80
CA LYS A 74 7.64 14.63 6.43
C LYS A 74 7.05 13.37 5.78
N ALA A 75 7.13 13.28 4.46
CA ALA A 75 6.63 12.11 3.75
C ALA A 75 7.39 10.85 4.16
N ALA A 76 8.71 10.96 4.26
CA ALA A 76 9.53 9.82 4.69
C ALA A 76 9.13 9.37 6.09
N ALA A 77 8.88 10.33 6.98
CA ALA A 77 8.45 10.00 8.34
C ALA A 77 7.09 9.30 8.33
N PHE A 78 6.14 9.80 7.54
CA PHE A 78 4.83 9.18 7.44
C PHE A 78 4.94 7.74 6.95
N LEU A 79 5.81 7.50 5.99
CA LEU A 79 5.95 6.19 5.37
C LEU A 79 6.85 5.24 6.15
N GLY A 80 7.63 5.76 7.08
CA GLY A 80 8.60 4.94 7.79
C GLY A 80 9.81 4.58 6.96
N LEU A 81 10.15 5.43 5.98
CA LEU A 81 11.29 5.22 5.10
C LEU A 81 12.34 6.28 5.39
N ASN A 82 13.61 5.98 5.07
CA ASN A 82 14.57 7.05 5.10
C ASN A 82 14.45 7.87 3.82
N ARG A 83 15.02 9.10 3.85
CA ARG A 83 14.81 10.04 2.76
C ARG A 83 15.43 9.57 1.45
N ALA A 84 16.59 8.92 1.53
CA ALA A 84 17.24 8.44 0.32
C ALA A 84 16.41 7.37 -0.38
N THR A 85 15.85 6.45 0.41
CA THR A 85 14.99 5.42 -0.14
C THR A 85 13.75 6.03 -0.78
N LEU A 86 13.12 6.97 -0.09
CA LEU A 86 11.95 7.63 -0.63
C LEU A 86 12.27 8.35 -1.93
N ARG A 87 13.39 9.07 -1.96
CA ARG A 87 13.79 9.81 -3.15
C ARG A 87 13.98 8.88 -4.35
N LYS A 88 14.59 7.71 -4.13
CA LYS A 88 14.77 6.74 -5.21
C LYS A 88 13.43 6.24 -5.73
N LYS A 89 12.50 5.99 -4.82
CA LYS A 89 11.18 5.51 -5.22
C LYS A 89 10.40 6.57 -5.99
N LEU A 90 10.48 7.81 -5.54
CA LEU A 90 9.82 8.90 -6.25
C LEU A 90 10.37 9.03 -7.67
N LYS A 91 11.68 8.90 -7.81
CA LYS A 91 12.31 8.98 -9.11
C LYS A 91 11.87 7.83 -10.00
N LYS A 92 11.77 6.65 -9.43
CA LYS A 92 11.34 5.46 -10.18
C LYS A 92 9.99 5.67 -10.83
N TYR A 93 9.06 6.34 -10.14
CA TYR A 93 7.71 6.54 -10.66
C TYR A 93 7.49 7.92 -11.27
N GLY A 94 8.54 8.74 -11.35
CA GLY A 94 8.40 10.06 -11.92
C GLY A 94 7.55 11.02 -11.10
N ILE A 95 7.55 10.86 -9.81
CA ILE A 95 6.78 11.71 -8.89
C ILE A 95 7.68 12.80 -8.35
N GLU A 96 7.18 14.02 -8.33
CA GLU A 96 7.95 15.14 -7.80
C GLU A 96 7.43 15.71 -6.51
#